data_f47eb8a594cdf0fe7d7efd3f703ea113
#
_entry.id   f47eb8a594cdf0fe7d7efd3f703ea113
#
_cell.length_a   1.000
_cell.length_b   1.000
_cell.length_c   1.000
_cell.angle_alpha   90.00
_cell.angle_beta   90.00
_cell.angle_gamma   90.00
#
_symmetry.space_group_name_H-M   'P 1'
#
loop_
_entity.id
_entity.type
_entity.pdbx_description
1 polymer ?
#
loop_
_entity_poly.entity_id
_entity_poly.type
_entity_poly.pdbx_seq_one_letter_code
_entity_poly.pdbx_strand_id
1 'polypeptide(L)'
;CLDWLTPFSLFTGVSVVVLYATLGCGWLIFKTEKALQNKMFEFMPKLIITLFVIFGCVSIYTPLVHHQIAERWFSQPQIFYFSPVPVLVLLFTFLALKACKQRKEFLPFIYTLALVILAYTGFLISLWPYVIPPSVTIWEAAAPASSQLFALIGALILIPIILIYTGLSYWVFRDKVRI
;
A
#
# COMPACT_ATOMS: atom_id res chain seq x y z
N CYS A 1 -25.52 -9.08 -14.30
CA CYS A 1 -25.35 -7.71 -13.78
C CYS A 1 -24.45 -7.59 -12.53
N LEU A 2 -23.91 -8.71 -12.03
CA LEU A 2 -22.99 -8.74 -10.87
C LEU A 2 -21.63 -9.34 -11.23
N ASP A 3 -21.21 -9.18 -12.48
CA ASP A 3 -19.98 -9.80 -13.03
C ASP A 3 -18.69 -9.25 -12.39
N TRP A 4 -18.79 -8.09 -11.72
CA TRP A 4 -17.71 -7.48 -10.92
C TRP A 4 -17.56 -8.12 -9.51
N LEU A 5 -18.58 -8.86 -9.02
CA LEU A 5 -18.60 -9.45 -7.69
C LEU A 5 -18.00 -10.87 -7.72
N THR A 6 -16.71 -10.96 -8.00
CA THR A 6 -15.97 -12.21 -7.98
C THR A 6 -15.42 -12.50 -6.57
N PRO A 7 -15.17 -13.77 -6.20
CA PRO A 7 -14.50 -14.09 -4.93
C PRO A 7 -13.19 -13.36 -4.75
N PHE A 8 -12.44 -13.13 -5.84
CA PHE A 8 -11.19 -12.39 -5.81
C PHE A 8 -11.39 -10.90 -5.53
N SER A 9 -12.41 -10.27 -6.13
CA SER A 9 -12.70 -8.85 -5.86
C SER A 9 -13.16 -8.63 -4.43
N LEU A 10 -13.93 -9.55 -3.85
CA LEU A 10 -14.29 -9.51 -2.43
C LEU A 10 -13.07 -9.67 -1.52
N PHE A 11 -12.19 -10.63 -1.84
CA PHE A 11 -10.95 -10.86 -1.10
C PHE A 11 -10.05 -9.61 -1.14
N THR A 12 -9.88 -8.98 -2.30
CA THR A 12 -9.10 -7.73 -2.42
C THR A 12 -9.75 -6.58 -1.66
N GLY A 13 -11.08 -6.47 -1.67
CA GLY A 13 -11.81 -5.50 -0.87
C GLY A 13 -11.55 -5.64 0.64
N VAL A 14 -11.65 -6.86 1.17
CA VAL A 14 -11.31 -7.17 2.57
C VAL A 14 -9.83 -6.87 2.86
N SER A 15 -8.95 -7.17 1.91
CA SER A 15 -7.51 -6.88 2.03
C SER A 15 -7.22 -5.40 2.23
N VAL A 16 -7.94 -4.53 1.52
CA VAL A 16 -7.83 -3.07 1.68
C VAL A 16 -8.29 -2.62 3.07
N VAL A 17 -9.37 -3.20 3.59
CA VAL A 17 -9.84 -2.90 4.97
C VAL A 17 -8.77 -3.28 5.99
N VAL A 18 -8.16 -4.47 5.88
CA VAL A 18 -7.06 -4.90 6.77
C VAL A 18 -5.85 -3.98 6.67
N LEU A 19 -5.50 -3.56 5.46
CA LEU A 19 -4.39 -2.63 5.22
C LEU A 19 -4.62 -1.29 5.92
N TYR A 20 -5.80 -0.69 5.77
CA TYR A 20 -6.13 0.56 6.44
C TYR A 20 -6.26 0.39 7.96
N ALA A 21 -6.79 -0.73 8.44
CA ALA A 21 -6.82 -1.04 9.87
C ALA A 21 -5.40 -1.15 10.46
N THR A 22 -4.45 -1.74 9.71
CA THR A 22 -3.05 -1.83 10.13
C THR A 22 -2.37 -0.46 10.19
N LEU A 23 -2.60 0.40 9.17
CA LEU A 23 -2.10 1.78 9.18
C LEU A 23 -2.71 2.59 10.33
N GLY A 24 -4.03 2.48 10.53
CA GLY A 24 -4.74 3.16 11.62
C GLY A 24 -4.26 2.72 13.01
N CYS A 25 -4.02 1.42 13.18
CA CYS A 25 -3.45 0.87 14.42
C CYS A 25 -2.04 1.43 14.67
N GLY A 26 -1.18 1.46 13.67
CA GLY A 26 0.16 2.06 13.76
C GLY A 26 0.11 3.56 14.07
N TRP A 27 -0.82 4.29 13.47
CA TRP A 27 -1.05 5.70 13.76
C TRP A 27 -1.53 5.94 15.19
N LEU A 28 -2.44 5.09 15.71
CA LEU A 28 -2.89 5.18 17.09
C LEU A 28 -1.75 4.91 18.08
N ILE A 29 -0.87 3.94 17.82
CA ILE A 29 0.33 3.70 18.64
C ILE A 29 1.18 4.97 18.74
N PHE A 30 1.34 5.69 17.63
CA PHE A 30 2.14 6.91 17.58
C PHE A 30 1.47 8.10 18.28
N LYS A 31 0.14 8.24 18.17
CA LYS A 31 -0.61 9.43 18.62
C LYS A 31 -1.25 9.31 20.01
N THR A 32 -1.34 8.12 20.59
CA THR A 32 -2.00 7.91 21.88
C THR A 32 -1.02 7.46 22.97
N GLU A 33 -1.48 7.49 24.22
CA GLU A 33 -0.72 7.07 25.41
C GLU A 33 -1.50 6.03 26.23
N LYS A 34 -0.80 5.39 27.20
CA LYS A 34 -1.38 4.53 28.25
C LYS A 34 -2.21 3.35 27.74
N ALA A 35 -3.49 3.26 28.16
CA ALA A 35 -4.33 2.08 27.97
C ALA A 35 -4.63 1.79 26.48
N LEU A 36 -4.93 2.81 25.71
CA LEU A 36 -5.25 2.65 24.27
C LEU A 36 -4.01 2.23 23.48
N GLN A 37 -2.86 2.87 23.72
CA GLN A 37 -1.60 2.51 23.09
C GLN A 37 -1.23 1.06 23.36
N ASN A 38 -1.37 0.59 24.62
CA ASN A 38 -1.08 -0.79 24.99
C ASN A 38 -1.96 -1.79 24.23
N LYS A 39 -3.27 -1.52 24.12
CA LYS A 39 -4.18 -2.35 23.32
C LYS A 39 -3.75 -2.39 21.85
N MET A 40 -3.36 -1.27 21.27
CA MET A 40 -2.91 -1.23 19.87
C MET A 40 -1.63 -2.02 19.67
N PHE A 41 -0.69 -2.02 20.63
CA PHE A 41 0.49 -2.89 20.57
C PHE A 41 0.17 -4.40 20.59
N GLU A 42 -0.95 -4.80 21.19
CA GLU A 42 -1.41 -6.20 21.18
C GLU A 42 -2.06 -6.59 19.84
N PHE A 43 -2.79 -5.65 19.21
CA PHE A 43 -3.45 -5.88 17.92
C PHE A 43 -2.51 -5.77 16.73
N MET A 44 -1.56 -4.85 16.76
CA MET A 44 -0.67 -4.53 15.65
C MET A 44 0.07 -5.74 15.06
N PRO A 45 0.70 -6.65 15.85
CA PRO A 45 1.36 -7.83 15.30
C PRO A 45 0.42 -8.77 14.56
N LYS A 46 -0.82 -8.93 15.05
CA LYS A 46 -1.83 -9.77 14.42
C LYS A 46 -2.23 -9.20 13.07
N LEU A 47 -2.45 -7.89 13.00
CA LEU A 47 -2.78 -7.19 11.75
C LEU A 47 -1.64 -7.26 10.73
N ILE A 48 -0.38 -7.08 11.17
CA ILE A 48 0.81 -7.21 10.29
C ILE A 48 0.90 -8.62 9.72
N ILE A 49 0.72 -9.66 10.54
CA ILE A 49 0.76 -11.05 10.08
C ILE A 49 -0.38 -11.33 9.10
N THR A 50 -1.61 -10.87 9.41
CA THR A 50 -2.76 -10.99 8.52
C THR A 50 -2.49 -10.31 7.19
N LEU A 51 -1.96 -9.09 7.20
CA LEU A 51 -1.60 -8.34 6.00
C LEU A 51 -0.52 -9.07 5.18
N PHE A 52 0.48 -9.64 5.84
CA PHE A 52 1.52 -10.43 5.18
C PHE A 52 0.96 -11.68 4.50
N VAL A 53 0.06 -12.41 5.16
CA VAL A 53 -0.63 -13.58 4.58
C VAL A 53 -1.47 -13.16 3.37
N ILE A 54 -2.21 -12.06 3.47
CA ILE A 54 -2.98 -11.50 2.37
C ILE A 54 -2.08 -11.17 1.17
N PHE A 55 -0.95 -10.49 1.39
CA PHE A 55 0.02 -10.18 0.32
C PHE A 55 0.56 -11.47 -0.32
N GLY A 56 0.86 -12.49 0.48
CA GLY A 56 1.27 -13.81 -0.01
C GLY A 56 0.20 -14.47 -0.89
N CYS A 57 -1.05 -14.48 -0.44
CA CYS A 57 -2.17 -15.03 -1.20
C CYS A 57 -2.38 -14.29 -2.53
N VAL A 58 -2.36 -12.96 -2.53
CA VAL A 58 -2.48 -12.16 -3.76
C VAL A 58 -1.30 -12.42 -4.70
N SER A 59 -0.07 -12.47 -4.15
CA SER A 59 1.15 -12.71 -4.94
C SER A 59 1.20 -14.08 -5.60
N ILE A 60 0.59 -15.10 -4.98
CA ILE A 60 0.47 -16.45 -5.54
C ILE A 60 -0.68 -16.52 -6.54
N TYR A 61 -1.83 -15.96 -6.20
CA TYR A 61 -3.04 -16.05 -7.02
C TYR A 61 -2.89 -15.29 -8.35
N THR A 62 -2.30 -14.11 -8.32
CA THR A 62 -2.21 -13.23 -9.50
C THR A 62 -1.48 -13.87 -10.69
N PRO A 63 -0.27 -14.46 -10.55
CA PRO A 63 0.41 -15.13 -11.65
C PRO A 63 -0.30 -16.42 -12.11
N LEU A 64 -1.03 -17.10 -11.25
CA LEU A 64 -1.78 -18.32 -11.62
C LEU A 64 -2.96 -18.02 -12.53
N VAL A 65 -3.61 -16.87 -12.36
CA VAL A 65 -4.78 -16.49 -13.18
C VAL A 65 -4.37 -15.69 -14.42
N HIS A 66 -3.29 -14.91 -14.33
CA HIS A 66 -2.85 -13.99 -15.38
C HIS A 66 -1.44 -14.34 -15.88
N HIS A 67 -1.34 -15.22 -16.90
CA HIS A 67 -0.06 -15.64 -17.47
C HIS A 67 0.86 -14.50 -17.88
N GLN A 68 0.33 -13.39 -18.39
CA GLN A 68 1.12 -12.21 -18.78
C GLN A 68 1.85 -11.59 -17.59
N ILE A 69 1.24 -11.63 -16.40
CA ILE A 69 1.86 -11.15 -15.16
C ILE A 69 2.94 -12.14 -14.72
N ALA A 70 2.67 -13.46 -14.83
CA ALA A 70 3.67 -14.49 -14.54
C ALA A 70 4.91 -14.35 -15.42
N GLU A 71 4.75 -14.18 -16.74
CA GLU A 71 5.86 -13.97 -17.65
C GLU A 71 6.67 -12.73 -17.30
N ARG A 72 6.01 -11.63 -16.89
CA ARG A 72 6.69 -10.41 -16.49
C ARG A 72 7.54 -10.56 -15.25
N TRP A 73 7.04 -11.27 -14.24
CA TRP A 73 7.76 -11.44 -12.99
C TRP A 73 8.87 -12.49 -13.06
N PHE A 74 8.69 -13.54 -13.89
CA PHE A 74 9.58 -14.71 -13.93
C PHE A 74 10.45 -14.80 -15.18
N SER A 75 10.28 -13.92 -16.20
CA SER A 75 11.16 -13.91 -17.36
C SER A 75 12.54 -13.32 -17.03
N GLN A 76 13.57 -13.84 -17.68
CA GLN A 76 14.91 -13.26 -17.62
C GLN A 76 15.04 -12.12 -18.68
N PRO A 77 15.67 -10.98 -18.33
CA PRO A 77 16.36 -10.62 -17.06
C PRO A 77 15.45 -9.98 -15.99
N GLN A 78 14.14 -9.87 -16.21
CA GLN A 78 13.20 -9.09 -15.41
C GLN A 78 13.10 -9.59 -13.96
N ILE A 79 13.25 -10.88 -13.72
CA ILE A 79 13.23 -11.48 -12.38
C ILE A 79 14.25 -10.82 -11.43
N PHE A 80 15.43 -10.43 -11.92
CA PHE A 80 16.45 -9.77 -11.10
C PHE A 80 16.06 -8.34 -10.71
N TYR A 81 15.32 -7.64 -11.58
CA TYR A 81 14.87 -6.27 -11.30
C TYR A 81 13.68 -6.22 -10.34
N PHE A 82 12.83 -7.25 -10.36
CA PHE A 82 11.60 -7.27 -9.55
C PHE A 82 11.73 -8.08 -8.27
N SER A 83 12.69 -9.00 -8.17
CA SER A 83 12.95 -9.79 -6.95
C SER A 83 13.21 -8.97 -5.67
N PRO A 84 13.74 -7.73 -5.70
CA PRO A 84 13.88 -6.95 -4.48
C PRO A 84 12.55 -6.65 -3.79
N VAL A 85 11.43 -6.55 -4.52
CA VAL A 85 10.12 -6.22 -3.94
C VAL A 85 9.65 -7.27 -2.91
N PRO A 86 9.55 -8.56 -3.23
CA PRO A 86 9.20 -9.60 -2.25
C PRO A 86 10.19 -9.68 -1.07
N VAL A 87 11.48 -9.53 -1.35
CA VAL A 87 12.52 -9.54 -0.31
C VAL A 87 12.34 -8.38 0.67
N LEU A 88 12.07 -7.19 0.16
CA LEU A 88 11.80 -6.01 1.00
C LEU A 88 10.49 -6.15 1.79
N VAL A 89 9.45 -6.79 1.22
CA VAL A 89 8.21 -7.09 1.94
C VAL A 89 8.49 -8.00 3.15
N LEU A 90 9.29 -9.05 2.97
CA LEU A 90 9.71 -9.93 4.08
C LEU A 90 10.51 -9.16 5.13
N LEU A 91 11.48 -8.36 4.69
CA LEU A 91 12.33 -7.56 5.57
C LEU A 91 11.51 -6.57 6.41
N PHE A 92 10.65 -5.76 5.76
CA PHE A 92 9.85 -4.76 6.47
C PHE A 92 8.77 -5.38 7.36
N THR A 93 8.21 -6.53 6.98
CA THR A 93 7.31 -7.30 7.86
C THR A 93 8.05 -7.74 9.13
N PHE A 94 9.25 -8.30 8.99
CA PHE A 94 10.07 -8.70 10.14
C PHE A 94 10.46 -7.50 11.02
N LEU A 95 10.87 -6.38 10.42
CA LEU A 95 11.22 -5.15 11.15
C LEU A 95 10.02 -4.56 11.87
N ALA A 96 8.83 -4.58 11.25
CA ALA A 96 7.59 -4.11 11.87
C ALA A 96 7.23 -4.95 13.11
N LEU A 97 7.28 -6.28 13.01
CA LEU A 97 7.04 -7.18 14.14
C LEU A 97 8.07 -6.99 15.26
N LYS A 98 9.35 -6.84 14.90
CA LYS A 98 10.43 -6.55 15.87
C LYS A 98 10.20 -5.21 16.57
N ALA A 99 9.81 -4.17 15.83
CA ALA A 99 9.50 -2.86 16.40
C ALA A 99 8.32 -2.92 17.37
N CYS A 100 7.27 -3.69 17.06
CA CYS A 100 6.14 -3.93 17.97
C CYS A 100 6.60 -4.63 19.26
N LYS A 101 7.43 -5.68 19.14
CA LYS A 101 7.99 -6.40 20.29
C LYS A 101 8.87 -5.49 21.18
N GLN A 102 9.60 -4.57 20.58
CA GLN A 102 10.44 -3.58 21.28
C GLN A 102 9.62 -2.39 21.80
N ARG A 103 8.31 -2.36 21.59
CA ARG A 103 7.41 -1.25 21.95
C ARG A 103 7.88 0.11 21.40
N LYS A 104 8.42 0.14 20.20
CA LYS A 104 8.78 1.39 19.53
C LYS A 104 7.50 2.07 19.04
N GLU A 105 7.33 3.36 19.36
CA GLU A 105 6.08 4.08 19.08
C GLU A 105 5.92 4.48 17.61
N PHE A 106 7.01 4.90 16.96
CA PHE A 106 6.99 5.44 15.60
C PHE A 106 7.31 4.40 14.52
N LEU A 107 8.22 3.47 14.80
CA LEU A 107 8.75 2.52 13.82
C LEU A 107 7.69 1.55 13.25
N PRO A 108 6.72 1.00 14.03
CA PRO A 108 5.69 0.13 13.48
C PRO A 108 4.88 0.82 12.37
N PHE A 109 4.55 2.10 12.55
CA PHE A 109 3.84 2.89 11.55
C PHE A 109 4.66 3.07 10.27
N ILE A 110 5.94 3.46 10.39
CA ILE A 110 6.83 3.68 9.24
C ILE A 110 7.05 2.39 8.44
N TYR A 111 7.29 1.26 9.13
CA TYR A 111 7.47 -0.02 8.43
C TYR A 111 6.18 -0.50 7.75
N THR A 112 5.02 -0.25 8.35
CA THR A 112 3.73 -0.55 7.70
C THR A 112 3.52 0.36 6.48
N LEU A 113 3.85 1.64 6.58
CA LEU A 113 3.79 2.55 5.43
C LEU A 113 4.73 2.09 4.29
N ALA A 114 5.93 1.63 4.62
CA ALA A 114 6.85 1.04 3.63
C ALA A 114 6.25 -0.21 2.97
N LEU A 115 5.57 -1.08 3.73
CA LEU A 115 4.85 -2.24 3.17
C LEU A 115 3.75 -1.82 2.19
N VAL A 116 3.00 -0.76 2.49
CA VAL A 116 1.98 -0.23 1.58
C VAL A 116 2.60 0.28 0.28
N ILE A 117 3.69 1.04 0.36
CA ILE A 117 4.42 1.53 -0.81
C ILE A 117 4.94 0.37 -1.65
N LEU A 118 5.50 -0.67 -1.04
CA LEU A 118 5.98 -1.86 -1.73
C LEU A 118 4.84 -2.63 -2.41
N ALA A 119 3.70 -2.79 -1.73
CA ALA A 119 2.52 -3.43 -2.31
C ALA A 119 2.01 -2.65 -3.54
N TYR A 120 1.95 -1.33 -3.43
CA TYR A 120 1.57 -0.45 -4.55
C TYR A 120 2.58 -0.53 -5.70
N THR A 121 3.87 -0.56 -5.40
CA THR A 121 4.93 -0.75 -6.41
C THR A 121 4.77 -2.10 -7.13
N GLY A 122 4.54 -3.18 -6.40
CA GLY A 122 4.28 -4.50 -6.98
C GLY A 122 3.03 -4.51 -7.87
N PHE A 123 1.98 -3.81 -7.46
CA PHE A 123 0.76 -3.63 -8.26
C PHE A 123 1.04 -2.86 -9.56
N LEU A 124 1.77 -1.75 -9.50
CA LEU A 124 2.16 -0.97 -10.68
C LEU A 124 3.01 -1.81 -11.65
N ILE A 125 3.98 -2.57 -11.16
CA ILE A 125 4.79 -3.48 -11.99
C ILE A 125 3.90 -4.52 -12.67
N SER A 126 2.92 -5.06 -11.98
CA SER A 126 2.02 -6.10 -12.51
C SER A 126 1.10 -5.56 -13.60
N LEU A 127 0.60 -4.34 -13.48
CA LEU A 127 -0.31 -3.73 -14.45
C LEU A 127 0.40 -3.10 -15.65
N TRP A 128 1.61 -2.59 -15.47
CA TRP A 128 2.33 -1.91 -16.55
C TRP A 128 2.40 -2.75 -17.83
N PRO A 129 2.17 -2.25 -19.07
CA PRO A 129 1.76 -0.86 -19.40
C PRO A 129 0.25 -0.68 -19.53
N TYR A 130 -0.56 -1.62 -19.03
CA TYR A 130 -2.01 -1.63 -19.20
C TYR A 130 -2.74 -0.80 -18.15
N VAL A 131 -3.78 -0.07 -18.59
CA VAL A 131 -4.81 0.49 -17.70
C VAL A 131 -5.89 -0.55 -17.43
N ILE A 132 -6.27 -1.28 -18.50
CA ILE A 132 -7.23 -2.40 -18.43
C ILE A 132 -6.54 -3.62 -19.06
N PRO A 133 -5.95 -4.54 -18.27
CA PRO A 133 -5.32 -5.73 -18.83
C PRO A 133 -6.35 -6.67 -19.49
N PRO A 134 -6.03 -7.28 -20.62
CA PRO A 134 -4.86 -7.08 -21.48
C PRO A 134 -5.11 -6.12 -22.65
N SER A 135 -6.25 -5.43 -22.66
CA SER A 135 -6.84 -4.82 -23.85
C SER A 135 -6.46 -3.36 -24.10
N VAL A 136 -6.21 -2.56 -23.04
CA VAL A 136 -6.00 -1.11 -23.19
C VAL A 136 -4.72 -0.69 -22.48
N THR A 137 -3.80 -0.10 -23.27
CA THR A 137 -2.54 0.45 -22.75
C THR A 137 -2.71 1.89 -22.24
N ILE A 138 -1.75 2.38 -21.44
CA ILE A 138 -1.72 3.75 -20.94
C ILE A 138 -1.72 4.76 -22.09
N TRP A 139 -1.02 4.45 -23.19
CA TRP A 139 -0.93 5.35 -24.35
C TRP A 139 -2.24 5.42 -25.14
N GLU A 140 -2.96 4.32 -25.27
CA GLU A 140 -4.28 4.27 -25.93
C GLU A 140 -5.36 4.96 -25.10
N ALA A 141 -5.27 4.85 -23.76
CA ALA A 141 -6.21 5.50 -22.83
C ALA A 141 -5.90 6.99 -22.62
N ALA A 142 -4.74 7.48 -23.05
CA ALA A 142 -4.31 8.84 -22.80
C ALA A 142 -5.24 9.86 -23.46
N ALA A 143 -5.71 10.83 -22.69
CA ALA A 143 -6.49 11.95 -23.20
C ALA A 143 -5.66 12.81 -24.19
N PRO A 144 -6.30 13.60 -25.07
CA PRO A 144 -5.59 14.54 -25.94
C PRO A 144 -4.66 15.48 -25.16
N ALA A 145 -3.53 15.87 -25.77
CA ALA A 145 -2.49 16.68 -25.13
C ALA A 145 -3.01 17.98 -24.50
N SER A 146 -4.01 18.62 -25.12
CA SER A 146 -4.66 19.84 -24.61
C SER A 146 -5.35 19.58 -23.24
N SER A 147 -6.06 18.47 -23.12
CA SER A 147 -6.75 18.10 -21.87
C SER A 147 -5.74 17.70 -20.79
N GLN A 148 -4.66 17.00 -21.16
CA GLN A 148 -3.57 16.68 -20.22
C GLN A 148 -2.87 17.94 -19.72
N LEU A 149 -2.60 18.92 -20.61
CA LEU A 149 -1.97 20.17 -20.22
C LEU A 149 -2.84 20.97 -19.27
N PHE A 150 -4.14 21.06 -19.54
CA PHE A 150 -5.09 21.73 -18.63
C PHE A 150 -5.11 21.07 -17.24
N ALA A 151 -5.20 19.74 -17.20
CA ALA A 151 -5.16 18.99 -15.93
C ALA A 151 -3.82 19.18 -15.20
N LEU A 152 -2.70 19.22 -15.93
CA LEU A 152 -1.38 19.43 -15.34
C LEU A 152 -1.26 20.82 -14.71
N ILE A 153 -1.74 21.88 -15.37
CA ILE A 153 -1.72 23.24 -14.81
C ILE A 153 -2.56 23.29 -13.52
N GLY A 154 -3.77 22.70 -13.54
CA GLY A 154 -4.60 22.61 -12.34
C GLY A 154 -3.91 21.84 -11.20
N ALA A 155 -3.28 20.70 -11.50
CA ALA A 155 -2.56 19.89 -10.53
C ALA A 155 -1.34 20.63 -9.95
N LEU A 156 -0.57 21.36 -10.77
CA LEU A 156 0.58 22.14 -10.33
C LEU A 156 0.21 23.25 -9.33
N ILE A 157 -1.00 23.76 -9.39
CA ILE A 157 -1.49 24.77 -8.45
C ILE A 157 -2.09 24.09 -7.21
N LEU A 158 -2.98 23.12 -7.40
CA LEU A 158 -3.74 22.52 -6.30
C LEU A 158 -2.89 21.60 -5.41
N ILE A 159 -2.00 20.79 -5.99
CA ILE A 159 -1.20 19.84 -5.23
C ILE A 159 -0.30 20.54 -4.20
N PRO A 160 0.49 21.59 -4.54
CA PRO A 160 1.26 22.31 -3.54
C PRO A 160 0.41 22.92 -2.43
N ILE A 161 -0.75 23.51 -2.75
CA ILE A 161 -1.65 24.08 -1.76
C ILE A 161 -2.14 23.00 -0.78
N ILE A 162 -2.58 21.86 -1.31
CA ILE A 162 -3.04 20.73 -0.48
C ILE A 162 -1.91 20.19 0.40
N LEU A 163 -0.70 20.04 -0.14
CA LEU A 163 0.47 19.56 0.61
C LEU A 163 0.85 20.52 1.73
N ILE A 164 0.87 21.83 1.46
CA ILE A 164 1.17 22.87 2.48
C ILE A 164 0.09 22.83 3.57
N TYR A 165 -1.19 22.84 3.20
CA TYR A 165 -2.30 22.76 4.16
C TYR A 165 -2.23 21.48 5.01
N THR A 166 -2.02 20.34 4.38
CA THR A 166 -1.88 19.05 5.06
C THR A 166 -0.68 19.06 6.00
N GLY A 167 0.48 19.53 5.53
CA GLY A 167 1.69 19.64 6.35
C GLY A 167 1.49 20.55 7.56
N LEU A 168 0.86 21.71 7.39
CA LEU A 168 0.52 22.62 8.48
C LEU A 168 -0.44 21.98 9.48
N SER A 169 -1.47 21.28 9.01
CA SER A 169 -2.42 20.56 9.88
C SER A 169 -1.70 19.52 10.73
N TYR A 170 -0.84 18.69 10.13
CA TYR A 170 -0.05 17.71 10.88
C TYR A 170 0.95 18.35 11.85
N TRP A 171 1.52 19.48 11.49
CA TRP A 171 2.44 20.23 12.36
C TRP A 171 1.74 20.86 13.56
N VAL A 172 0.56 21.44 13.37
CA VAL A 172 -0.26 22.04 14.45
C VAL A 172 -0.74 20.96 15.42
N PHE A 173 -1.24 19.81 14.91
CA PHE A 173 -1.77 18.70 15.72
C PHE A 173 -0.73 17.60 15.97
N ARG A 174 0.56 17.97 16.08
CA ARG A 174 1.64 16.99 16.26
C ARG A 174 1.67 16.30 17.62
N ASP A 175 1.07 16.92 18.65
CA ASP A 175 1.12 16.40 20.01
C ASP A 175 0.30 15.12 20.20
N LYS A 176 0.65 14.33 21.21
CA LYS A 176 -0.09 13.12 21.56
C LYS A 176 -1.40 13.47 22.25
N VAL A 177 -2.43 12.71 21.92
CA VAL A 177 -3.73 12.81 22.59
C VAL A 177 -3.66 12.06 23.92
N ARG A 178 -3.85 12.77 25.01
CA ARG A 178 -3.98 12.21 26.36
C ARG A 178 -5.45 11.92 26.62
N ILE A 179 -5.79 10.62 26.70
CA ILE A 179 -7.13 10.12 27.05
C ILE A 179 -7.04 9.44 28.42
#